data_409ce0aaf20563326a41234f63fa3763
#
_entry.id   409ce0aaf20563326a41234f63fa3763
#
_cell.length_a   1.000
_cell.length_b   1.000
_cell.length_c   1.000
_cell.angle_alpha   90.00
_cell.angle_beta   90.00
_cell.angle_gamma   90.00
#
_symmetry.space_group_name_H-M   'P 1'
#
loop_
_entity.id
_entity.type
_entity.pdbx_description
1 polymer ?
#
loop_
_entity_poly.entity_id
_entity_poly.type
_entity_poly.pdbx_seq_one_letter_code
_entity_poly.pdbx_strand_id
1 'polypeptide(L)'
;MRKERNLYGLRNHKKHCYCGLLFLLLFFMTSCKTNQFLIDSNEVEYVHFWFVGDIDTNHALENCEDVVFMQESHDTIMRDRRIIERFVSVINRSKPINPKSNYDLRVSSLVRLKPINGEKRPDIKVCIGNYGRRVLLNDVLMKGDHEELQKFIQEELYDALTPYQWLP
;
A
#
# COMPACT_ATOMS: atom_id res chain seq x y z
N MET A 1 36.99 -73.66 5.86
CA MET A 1 35.73 -72.97 5.46
C MET A 1 35.52 -71.73 6.29
N ARG A 2 35.84 -70.51 5.77
CA ARG A 2 35.65 -69.25 6.43
C ARG A 2 34.36 -68.58 5.90
N LYS A 3 33.42 -68.24 6.78
CA LYS A 3 32.19 -67.57 6.46
C LYS A 3 32.49 -66.05 6.41
N GLU A 4 32.46 -65.46 5.24
CA GLU A 4 32.44 -63.97 5.10
C GLU A 4 31.04 -63.45 5.41
N ARG A 5 30.99 -62.52 6.37
CA ARG A 5 29.76 -61.82 6.74
C ARG A 5 29.67 -60.53 5.95
N ASN A 6 28.58 -60.41 5.20
CA ASN A 6 28.20 -59.26 4.42
C ASN A 6 28.06 -58.01 5.29
N LEU A 7 28.89 -56.98 5.01
CA LEU A 7 28.93 -55.65 5.66
C LEU A 7 28.40 -54.58 4.71
N TYR A 8 27.27 -54.84 4.00
CA TYR A 8 26.70 -53.88 3.03
C TYR A 8 25.35 -53.29 3.41
N GLY A 9 24.98 -53.25 4.67
CA GLY A 9 23.62 -52.83 5.11
C GLY A 9 23.47 -51.46 5.73
N LEU A 10 24.55 -50.71 6.03
CA LEU A 10 24.41 -49.54 6.95
C LEU A 10 24.77 -48.16 6.37
N ARG A 11 24.96 -48.04 5.05
CA ARG A 11 25.41 -46.76 4.46
C ARG A 11 24.32 -45.91 3.80
N ASN A 12 23.11 -46.41 3.62
CA ASN A 12 22.07 -45.69 2.84
C ASN A 12 21.04 -44.87 3.67
N HIS A 13 20.91 -45.12 4.98
CA HIS A 13 19.91 -44.40 5.79
C HIS A 13 20.29 -42.96 6.17
N LYS A 14 21.57 -42.60 6.14
CA LYS A 14 21.98 -41.21 6.50
C LYS A 14 21.75 -40.17 5.38
N LYS A 15 21.74 -40.57 4.11
CA LYS A 15 21.56 -39.66 2.96
C LYS A 15 20.11 -39.16 2.80
N HIS A 16 19.12 -39.95 3.17
CA HIS A 16 17.71 -39.57 3.05
C HIS A 16 17.26 -38.59 4.15
N CYS A 17 17.90 -38.60 5.33
CA CYS A 17 17.54 -37.72 6.41
C CYS A 17 17.96 -36.25 6.15
N TYR A 18 19.07 -36.02 5.44
CA TYR A 18 19.52 -34.67 5.08
C TYR A 18 18.68 -34.02 3.98
N CYS A 19 18.17 -34.80 3.03
CA CYS A 19 17.25 -34.28 1.99
C CYS A 19 15.92 -33.78 2.62
N GLY A 20 15.37 -34.53 3.58
CA GLY A 20 14.13 -34.12 4.27
C GLY A 20 14.31 -32.83 5.08
N LEU A 21 15.43 -32.67 5.76
CA LEU A 21 15.76 -31.49 6.54
C LEU A 21 15.99 -30.25 5.64
N LEU A 22 16.65 -30.43 4.51
CA LEU A 22 16.89 -29.36 3.53
C LEU A 22 15.58 -28.91 2.87
N PHE A 23 14.68 -29.84 2.56
CA PHE A 23 13.35 -29.53 2.02
C PHE A 23 12.48 -28.76 3.04
N LEU A 24 12.53 -29.12 4.32
CA LEU A 24 11.83 -28.40 5.39
C LEU A 24 12.36 -26.97 5.57
N LEU A 25 13.67 -26.77 5.51
CA LEU A 25 14.30 -25.45 5.57
C LEU A 25 13.92 -24.57 4.37
N LEU A 26 13.82 -25.13 3.16
CA LEU A 26 13.38 -24.41 1.97
C LEU A 26 11.89 -23.97 2.07
N PHE A 27 11.04 -24.77 2.71
CA PHE A 27 9.63 -24.40 2.96
C PHE A 27 9.48 -23.23 3.96
N PHE A 28 10.36 -23.13 4.96
CA PHE A 28 10.32 -22.00 5.89
C PHE A 28 10.81 -20.68 5.27
N MET A 29 11.66 -20.74 4.23
CA MET A 29 12.15 -19.52 3.56
C MET A 29 11.14 -18.90 2.60
N THR A 30 10.11 -19.64 2.16
CA THR A 30 9.09 -19.13 1.22
C THR A 30 7.91 -18.47 1.89
N SER A 31 7.81 -18.47 3.23
CA SER A 31 6.65 -17.97 3.96
C SER A 31 6.74 -16.50 4.42
N CYS A 32 7.85 -15.82 4.20
CA CYS A 32 7.95 -14.38 4.47
C CYS A 32 7.66 -13.56 3.20
N LYS A 33 6.43 -13.63 2.67
CA LYS A 33 5.87 -12.49 1.94
C LYS A 33 5.54 -11.42 2.98
N THR A 34 6.54 -10.67 3.40
CA THR A 34 6.31 -9.37 4.03
C THR A 34 5.41 -8.60 3.08
N ASN A 35 4.25 -8.19 3.57
CA ASN A 35 3.39 -7.25 2.85
C ASN A 35 4.22 -5.96 2.67
N GLN A 36 4.88 -5.82 1.53
CA GLN A 36 5.76 -4.68 1.17
C GLN A 36 5.02 -3.33 1.19
N PHE A 37 3.73 -3.34 1.46
CA PHE A 37 2.84 -2.19 1.36
C PHE A 37 2.22 -1.75 2.69
N LEU A 38 2.61 -2.35 3.82
CA LEU A 38 2.08 -1.91 5.11
C LEU A 38 2.78 -0.63 5.58
N ILE A 39 1.99 0.41 5.77
CA ILE A 39 2.42 1.66 6.39
C ILE A 39 2.19 1.53 7.90
N ASP A 40 3.21 1.76 8.72
CA ASP A 40 3.01 1.92 10.16
C ASP A 40 2.59 3.36 10.45
N SER A 41 1.36 3.52 10.92
CA SER A 41 0.84 4.84 11.25
C SER A 41 1.68 5.56 12.31
N ASN A 42 2.34 4.83 13.24
CA ASN A 42 3.21 5.43 14.27
C ASN A 42 4.45 6.10 13.68
N GLU A 43 4.88 5.67 12.51
CA GLU A 43 6.03 6.23 11.81
C GLU A 43 5.65 7.42 10.93
N VAL A 44 4.36 7.69 10.71
CA VAL A 44 3.91 8.83 9.92
C VAL A 44 4.03 10.12 10.73
N GLU A 45 4.65 11.13 10.13
CA GLU A 45 4.75 12.49 10.68
C GLU A 45 3.52 13.32 10.32
N TYR A 46 3.17 13.34 9.02
CA TYR A 46 1.97 13.97 8.47
C TYR A 46 1.60 13.35 7.12
N VAL A 47 0.40 13.68 6.64
CA VAL A 47 -0.02 13.37 5.27
C VAL A 47 -0.40 14.68 4.59
N HIS A 48 0.22 14.96 3.44
CA HIS A 48 -0.15 16.07 2.57
C HIS A 48 -1.08 15.54 1.48
N PHE A 49 -2.28 16.07 1.42
CA PHE A 49 -3.29 15.73 0.42
C PHE A 49 -3.44 16.85 -0.59
N TRP A 50 -3.60 16.49 -1.85
CA TRP A 50 -4.16 17.29 -2.93
C TRP A 50 -5.40 16.59 -3.43
N PHE A 51 -6.47 17.33 -3.65
CA PHE A 51 -7.71 16.72 -4.08
C PHE A 51 -8.52 17.69 -4.93
N VAL A 52 -9.20 17.13 -5.92
CA VAL A 52 -10.18 17.83 -6.74
C VAL A 52 -11.58 17.40 -6.32
N GLY A 53 -12.48 18.37 -6.20
CA GLY A 53 -13.87 18.11 -5.86
C GLY A 53 -14.57 17.26 -6.93
N ASP A 54 -15.88 17.13 -6.80
CA ASP A 54 -16.73 16.42 -7.76
C ASP A 54 -16.99 17.29 -9.00
N ILE A 55 -15.90 17.71 -9.64
CA ILE A 55 -15.95 18.48 -10.88
C ILE A 55 -15.87 17.54 -12.09
N ASP A 56 -16.59 17.90 -13.14
CA ASP A 56 -16.50 17.18 -14.40
C ASP A 56 -15.19 17.55 -15.12
N THR A 57 -14.27 16.60 -15.20
CA THR A 57 -13.02 16.76 -15.94
C THR A 57 -13.18 16.19 -17.34
N ASN A 58 -12.77 16.94 -18.35
CA ASN A 58 -12.87 16.50 -19.76
C ASN A 58 -12.06 15.24 -20.04
N HIS A 59 -11.13 14.89 -19.19
CA HIS A 59 -10.28 13.71 -19.27
C HIS A 59 -10.10 13.08 -17.91
N ALA A 60 -9.98 11.75 -17.87
CA ALA A 60 -9.59 11.04 -16.66
C ALA A 60 -8.19 11.47 -16.20
N LEU A 61 -8.01 11.71 -14.92
CA LEU A 61 -6.70 11.98 -14.32
C LEU A 61 -6.01 10.64 -14.05
N GLU A 62 -4.99 10.31 -14.83
CA GLU A 62 -4.35 8.99 -14.78
C GLU A 62 -3.09 8.97 -13.92
N ASN A 63 -2.51 10.13 -13.62
CA ASN A 63 -1.30 10.28 -12.82
C ASN A 63 -1.59 11.07 -11.56
N CYS A 64 -0.85 10.76 -10.49
CA CYS A 64 -0.98 11.47 -9.22
C CYS A 64 -0.64 12.96 -9.36
N GLU A 65 0.30 13.26 -10.22
CA GLU A 65 0.74 14.62 -10.53
C GLU A 65 -0.37 15.44 -11.22
N ASP A 66 -1.21 14.80 -12.03
CA ASP A 66 -2.33 15.48 -12.69
C ASP A 66 -3.28 16.12 -11.67
N VAL A 67 -3.53 15.40 -10.54
CA VAL A 67 -4.34 15.93 -9.43
C VAL A 67 -3.67 17.13 -8.77
N VAL A 68 -2.33 17.09 -8.57
CA VAL A 68 -1.56 18.15 -7.91
C VAL A 68 -1.55 19.44 -8.74
N PHE A 69 -1.41 19.31 -10.06
CA PHE A 69 -1.26 20.46 -10.97
C PHE A 69 -2.58 20.98 -11.53
N MET A 70 -3.68 20.36 -11.18
CA MET A 70 -4.99 20.83 -11.61
C MET A 70 -5.30 22.20 -10.98
N GLN A 71 -5.85 23.13 -11.76
CA GLN A 71 -6.13 24.49 -11.32
C GLN A 71 -7.14 24.51 -10.15
N GLU A 72 -8.08 23.58 -10.14
CA GLU A 72 -9.13 23.42 -9.13
C GLU A 72 -8.70 22.51 -7.98
N SER A 73 -7.41 22.14 -7.90
CA SER A 73 -6.91 21.31 -6.83
C SER A 73 -6.82 22.12 -5.53
N HIS A 74 -7.35 21.52 -4.47
CA HIS A 74 -7.17 21.98 -3.09
C HIS A 74 -6.08 21.15 -2.43
N ASP A 75 -5.40 21.74 -1.42
CA ASP A 75 -4.44 20.99 -0.65
C ASP A 75 -4.61 21.20 0.86
N THR A 76 -4.21 20.20 1.63
CA THR A 76 -4.22 20.25 3.08
C THR A 76 -3.16 19.32 3.69
N ILE A 77 -2.60 19.73 4.83
CA ILE A 77 -1.66 18.93 5.60
C ILE A 77 -2.32 18.42 6.86
N MET A 78 -2.57 17.12 6.94
CA MET A 78 -3.14 16.45 8.10
C MET A 78 -2.04 16.02 9.06
N ARG A 79 -2.13 16.51 10.31
CA ARG A 79 -1.24 16.14 11.42
C ARG A 79 -1.98 15.48 12.57
N ASP A 80 -3.31 15.49 12.54
CA ASP A 80 -4.15 14.83 13.54
C ASP A 80 -3.88 13.32 13.50
N ARG A 81 -3.49 12.79 14.64
CA ARG A 81 -3.10 11.40 14.78
C ARG A 81 -4.23 10.43 14.44
N ARG A 82 -5.45 10.74 14.85
CA ARG A 82 -6.65 9.93 14.59
C ARG A 82 -6.94 9.84 13.09
N ILE A 83 -6.84 10.98 12.38
CA ILE A 83 -7.06 11.04 10.93
C ILE A 83 -5.98 10.23 10.20
N ILE A 84 -4.70 10.38 10.60
CA ILE A 84 -3.58 9.60 10.03
C ILE A 84 -3.79 8.10 10.24
N GLU A 85 -4.14 7.68 11.45
CA GLU A 85 -4.39 6.26 11.76
C GLU A 85 -5.54 5.69 10.93
N ARG A 86 -6.63 6.45 10.79
CA ARG A 86 -7.77 6.07 9.95
C ARG A 86 -7.35 5.92 8.50
N PHE A 87 -6.66 6.91 7.93
CA PHE A 87 -6.18 6.87 6.55
C PHE A 87 -5.28 5.67 6.30
N VAL A 88 -4.25 5.50 7.12
CA VAL A 88 -3.29 4.39 7.00
C VAL A 88 -3.99 3.03 7.13
N SER A 89 -4.93 2.90 8.08
CA SER A 89 -5.71 1.66 8.25
C SER A 89 -6.49 1.29 7.00
N VAL A 90 -7.12 2.27 6.33
CA VAL A 90 -7.89 2.03 5.12
C VAL A 90 -6.98 1.69 3.94
N ILE A 91 -5.86 2.41 3.77
CA ILE A 91 -4.88 2.13 2.72
C ILE A 91 -4.27 0.73 2.88
N ASN A 92 -3.92 0.33 4.10
CA ASN A 92 -3.33 -0.98 4.37
C ASN A 92 -4.27 -2.17 4.07
N ARG A 93 -5.57 -1.94 3.97
CA ARG A 93 -6.56 -2.96 3.54
C ARG A 93 -6.62 -3.14 2.03
N SER A 94 -6.02 -2.24 1.26
CA SER A 94 -6.01 -2.33 -0.20
C SER A 94 -5.20 -3.54 -0.68
N LYS A 95 -5.64 -4.15 -1.79
CA LYS A 95 -5.04 -5.38 -2.33
C LYS A 95 -4.55 -5.15 -3.76
N PRO A 96 -3.34 -5.62 -4.12
CA PRO A 96 -2.86 -5.53 -5.49
C PRO A 96 -3.84 -6.15 -6.49
N ILE A 97 -4.00 -5.51 -7.65
CA ILE A 97 -4.84 -6.01 -8.74
C ILE A 97 -4.10 -5.93 -10.07
N ASN A 98 -4.57 -6.70 -11.06
CA ASN A 98 -4.00 -6.65 -12.39
C ASN A 98 -4.40 -5.34 -13.10
N PRO A 99 -3.48 -4.60 -13.75
CA PRO A 99 -3.65 -3.23 -14.24
C PRO A 99 -4.50 -3.07 -15.51
N LYS A 100 -5.57 -3.84 -15.71
CA LYS A 100 -6.42 -3.76 -16.91
C LYS A 100 -7.63 -2.83 -16.78
N SER A 101 -7.64 -1.85 -15.90
CA SER A 101 -8.80 -0.97 -15.75
C SER A 101 -8.40 0.50 -15.78
N ASN A 102 -9.11 1.30 -16.55
CA ASN A 102 -9.01 2.75 -16.47
C ASN A 102 -9.39 3.21 -15.07
N TYR A 103 -8.71 4.20 -14.56
CA TYR A 103 -9.00 4.85 -13.30
C TYR A 103 -8.92 6.37 -13.49
N ASP A 104 -9.73 7.05 -12.72
CA ASP A 104 -9.78 8.50 -12.68
C ASP A 104 -9.43 8.92 -11.25
N LEU A 105 -8.24 9.49 -11.08
CA LEU A 105 -7.70 9.89 -9.78
C LEU A 105 -8.33 11.22 -9.36
N ARG A 106 -8.69 11.33 -8.10
CA ARG A 106 -9.29 12.53 -7.51
C ARG A 106 -8.55 13.03 -6.28
N VAL A 107 -7.75 12.16 -5.68
CA VAL A 107 -6.92 12.49 -4.52
C VAL A 107 -5.50 12.01 -4.78
N SER A 108 -4.53 12.89 -4.57
CA SER A 108 -3.11 12.59 -4.49
C SER A 108 -2.62 12.86 -3.08
N SER A 109 -1.77 12.04 -2.53
CA SER A 109 -1.21 12.29 -1.21
C SER A 109 0.24 11.82 -1.08
N LEU A 110 0.99 12.55 -0.25
CA LEU A 110 2.33 12.18 0.20
C LEU A 110 2.31 11.91 1.71
N VAL A 111 2.56 10.65 2.07
CA VAL A 111 2.72 10.24 3.45
C VAL A 111 4.17 10.48 3.85
N ARG A 112 4.40 11.49 4.68
CA ARG A 112 5.72 11.81 5.23
C ARG A 112 6.01 10.91 6.41
N LEU A 113 7.12 10.19 6.35
CA LEU A 113 7.60 9.38 7.45
C LEU A 113 8.52 10.18 8.37
N LYS A 114 8.47 9.89 9.67
CA LYS A 114 9.40 10.42 10.65
C LYS A 114 10.84 10.05 10.28
N PRO A 115 11.81 10.94 10.45
CA PRO A 115 13.21 10.62 10.19
C PRO A 115 13.71 9.52 11.13
N ILE A 116 14.66 8.70 10.66
CA ILE A 116 15.38 7.74 11.48
C ILE A 116 16.82 8.23 11.63
N ASN A 117 17.30 8.35 12.86
CA ASN A 117 18.64 8.85 13.17
C ASN A 117 18.95 10.23 12.54
N GLY A 118 17.93 11.08 12.36
CA GLY A 118 18.06 12.38 11.70
C GLY A 118 18.03 12.33 10.17
N GLU A 119 18.01 11.17 9.56
CA GLU A 119 17.94 11.00 8.11
C GLU A 119 16.48 10.98 7.62
N LYS A 120 16.21 11.76 6.57
CA LYS A 120 14.91 11.82 5.92
C LYS A 120 14.63 10.49 5.20
N ARG A 121 13.46 9.94 5.42
CA ARG A 121 12.96 8.76 4.72
C ARG A 121 12.23 9.16 3.43
N PRO A 122 12.19 8.30 2.40
CA PRO A 122 11.38 8.55 1.21
C PRO A 122 9.90 8.65 1.59
N ASP A 123 9.20 9.57 0.93
CA ASP A 123 7.76 9.69 1.07
C ASP A 123 7.04 8.52 0.40
N ILE A 124 5.88 8.14 0.93
CA ILE A 124 5.02 7.17 0.31
C ILE A 124 3.94 7.91 -0.47
N LYS A 125 3.87 7.67 -1.78
CA LYS A 125 2.85 8.25 -2.66
C LYS A 125 1.59 7.37 -2.62
N VAL A 126 0.44 7.99 -2.36
CA VAL A 126 -0.87 7.32 -2.37
C VAL A 126 -1.84 8.16 -3.17
N CYS A 127 -2.41 7.59 -4.24
CA CYS A 127 -3.43 8.28 -5.02
C CYS A 127 -4.70 7.45 -5.07
N ILE A 128 -5.86 8.12 -5.00
CA ILE A 128 -7.15 7.47 -4.87
C ILE A 128 -8.04 7.93 -6.02
N GLY A 129 -8.65 6.98 -6.69
CA GLY A 129 -9.54 7.22 -7.80
C GLY A 129 -10.81 6.39 -7.75
N ASN A 130 -11.70 6.68 -8.70
CA ASN A 130 -12.97 5.99 -8.86
C ASN A 130 -13.73 5.88 -7.54
N TYR A 131 -13.82 7.00 -6.81
CA TYR A 131 -14.51 7.08 -5.50
C TYR A 131 -14.00 6.05 -4.48
N GLY A 132 -12.67 5.85 -4.40
CA GLY A 132 -12.06 4.92 -3.47
C GLY A 132 -11.94 3.47 -3.94
N ARG A 133 -12.39 3.14 -5.17
CA ARG A 133 -12.26 1.78 -5.71
C ARG A 133 -10.86 1.46 -6.19
N ARG A 134 -10.06 2.47 -6.49
CA ARG A 134 -8.70 2.35 -7.01
C ARG A 134 -7.74 3.15 -6.13
N VAL A 135 -6.63 2.53 -5.83
CA VAL A 135 -5.52 3.15 -5.10
C VAL A 135 -4.24 2.89 -5.86
N LEU A 136 -3.45 3.91 -6.09
CA LEU A 136 -2.05 3.77 -6.50
C LEU A 136 -1.18 3.97 -5.26
N LEU A 137 -0.44 2.95 -4.88
CA LEU A 137 0.50 3.01 -3.77
C LEU A 137 1.92 2.84 -4.31
N ASN A 138 2.70 3.92 -4.33
CA ASN A 138 4.01 3.96 -5.01
C ASN A 138 3.93 3.38 -6.43
N ASP A 139 2.96 3.85 -7.22
CA ASP A 139 2.67 3.45 -8.59
C ASP A 139 2.20 1.99 -8.78
N VAL A 140 1.94 1.28 -7.70
CA VAL A 140 1.31 -0.06 -7.74
C VAL A 140 -0.20 0.07 -7.62
N LEU A 141 -0.92 -0.41 -8.65
CA LEU A 141 -2.38 -0.36 -8.66
C LEU A 141 -2.98 -1.39 -7.70
N MET A 142 -3.88 -0.93 -6.87
CA MET A 142 -4.57 -1.71 -5.84
C MET A 142 -6.08 -1.49 -5.90
N LYS A 143 -6.85 -2.49 -5.44
CA LYS A 143 -8.27 -2.35 -5.14
C LYS A 143 -8.40 -1.76 -3.75
N GLY A 144 -8.99 -0.58 -3.66
CA GLY A 144 -9.29 0.08 -2.39
C GLY A 144 -10.53 -0.49 -1.69
N ASP A 145 -10.65 -0.21 -0.41
CA ASP A 145 -11.87 -0.37 0.37
C ASP A 145 -12.80 0.81 0.06
N HIS A 146 -13.67 0.61 -0.94
CA HIS A 146 -14.47 1.68 -1.53
C HIS A 146 -15.29 2.47 -0.49
N GLU A 147 -16.01 1.78 0.37
CA GLU A 147 -16.93 2.43 1.31
C GLU A 147 -16.16 3.29 2.33
N GLU A 148 -15.11 2.74 2.89
CA GLU A 148 -14.29 3.43 3.90
C GLU A 148 -13.45 4.55 3.30
N LEU A 149 -12.91 4.38 2.07
CA LEU A 149 -12.17 5.44 1.39
C LEU A 149 -13.08 6.57 0.96
N GLN A 150 -14.26 6.28 0.43
CA GLN A 150 -15.23 7.30 0.05
C GLN A 150 -15.68 8.10 1.28
N LYS A 151 -15.98 7.40 2.38
CA LYS A 151 -16.35 8.04 3.64
C LYS A 151 -15.21 8.91 4.19
N PHE A 152 -13.97 8.41 4.14
CA PHE A 152 -12.80 9.19 4.56
C PHE A 152 -12.65 10.47 3.73
N ILE A 153 -12.72 10.36 2.39
CA ILE A 153 -12.58 11.50 1.49
C ILE A 153 -13.68 12.53 1.76
N GLN A 154 -14.92 12.08 1.92
CA GLN A 154 -16.04 12.97 2.19
C GLN A 154 -15.86 13.70 3.51
N GLU A 155 -15.63 12.98 4.60
CA GLU A 155 -15.61 13.54 5.95
C GLU A 155 -14.34 14.38 6.25
N GLU A 156 -13.19 13.95 5.77
CA GLU A 156 -11.91 14.55 6.18
C GLU A 156 -11.33 15.52 5.12
N LEU A 157 -11.71 15.38 3.85
CA LEU A 157 -11.22 16.27 2.80
C LEU A 157 -12.30 17.21 2.30
N TYR A 158 -13.48 16.71 1.95
CA TYR A 158 -14.52 17.51 1.31
C TYR A 158 -15.33 18.33 2.31
N ASP A 159 -15.69 17.77 3.46
CA ASP A 159 -16.42 18.52 4.48
C ASP A 159 -15.55 19.63 5.14
N ALA A 160 -14.21 19.51 5.00
CA ALA A 160 -13.29 20.58 5.39
C ALA A 160 -13.38 21.81 4.48
N LEU A 161 -13.91 21.66 3.25
CA LEU A 161 -14.20 22.77 2.37
C LEU A 161 -15.48 23.46 2.83
N THR A 162 -15.45 24.79 2.91
CA THR A 162 -16.66 25.55 3.25
C THR A 162 -17.72 25.38 2.16
N PRO A 163 -19.04 25.44 2.49
CA PRO A 163 -20.13 25.28 1.51
C PRO A 163 -20.03 26.19 0.28
N TYR A 164 -19.34 27.32 0.40
CA TYR A 164 -19.14 28.28 -0.70
C TYR A 164 -18.11 27.83 -1.74
N GLN A 165 -17.30 26.81 -1.45
CA GLN A 165 -16.29 26.28 -2.39
C GLN A 165 -16.86 25.19 -3.33
N TRP A 166 -18.13 24.79 -3.13
CA TRP A 166 -18.83 23.80 -3.94
C TRP A 166 -19.79 24.41 -4.99
N LEU A 167 -19.97 25.71 -4.97
CA LEU A 167 -20.84 26.38 -5.94
C LEU A 167 -20.02 26.71 -7.19
N PRO A 168 -20.48 26.27 -8.40
CA PRO A 168 -19.84 26.58 -9.67
C PRO A 168 -19.85 28.08 -9.97
#